data_a522127fc3cf90820012a3b05303bee6
#
_entry.id   a522127fc3cf90820012a3b05303bee6
#
_cell.length_a   1.000
_cell.length_b   1.000
_cell.length_c   1.000
_cell.angle_alpha   90.00
_cell.angle_beta   90.00
_cell.angle_gamma   90.00
#
_symmetry.space_group_name_H-M   'P 1'
#
loop_
_entity.id
_entity.type
_entity.pdbx_description
1 polymer ?
#
loop_
_entity_poly.entity_id
_entity_poly.type
_entity_poly.pdbx_seq_one_letter_code
_entity_poly.pdbx_strand_id
1 'polypeptide(L)'
;MKLIYLILIIFLNTNVFSEEQNKSHFYIVSDKLIITEQPLTSEFIGNVYARNAIHHFYGNRILVNYDNNKKIELITIIKNVKIVRSNEEIFGDRAIYDLKLENIIVSGNVLVKKNGDVLRGSQLIVDLINSTSTIKGNKDKQVSVKVAN
;
A
#
# COMPACT_ATOMS: atom_id res chain seq x y z
N MET A 1 -41.30 -27.29 52.08
CA MET A 1 -39.95 -26.84 51.77
C MET A 1 -39.88 -26.55 50.29
N LYS A 2 -39.86 -25.31 49.92
CA LYS A 2 -39.73 -24.90 48.50
C LYS A 2 -38.26 -24.79 48.15
N LEU A 3 -37.77 -25.68 47.31
CA LEU A 3 -36.43 -25.65 46.76
C LEU A 3 -36.40 -24.57 45.68
N ILE A 4 -35.77 -23.44 45.97
CA ILE A 4 -35.54 -22.37 45.02
C ILE A 4 -34.34 -22.78 44.18
N TYR A 5 -34.58 -23.24 42.96
CA TYR A 5 -33.51 -23.39 41.97
C TYR A 5 -33.08 -22.00 41.51
N LEU A 6 -31.96 -21.52 42.03
CA LEU A 6 -31.28 -20.38 41.54
C LEU A 6 -30.59 -20.78 40.21
N ILE A 7 -31.26 -20.49 39.10
CA ILE A 7 -30.65 -20.60 37.78
C ILE A 7 -29.63 -19.48 37.63
N LEU A 8 -28.37 -19.82 37.91
CA LEU A 8 -27.24 -18.93 37.59
C LEU A 8 -27.08 -18.95 36.08
N ILE A 9 -27.70 -17.97 35.42
CA ILE A 9 -27.43 -17.67 34.01
C ILE A 9 -26.03 -17.04 33.96
N ILE A 10 -25.03 -17.86 33.72
CA ILE A 10 -23.71 -17.40 33.32
C ILE A 10 -23.88 -16.81 31.93
N PHE A 11 -23.99 -15.47 31.87
CA PHE A 11 -23.74 -14.75 30.65
C PHE A 11 -22.27 -15.00 30.27
N LEU A 12 -22.03 -16.00 29.47
CA LEU A 12 -20.83 -16.12 28.69
C LEU A 12 -20.85 -14.91 27.72
N ASN A 13 -20.26 -13.81 28.18
CA ASN A 13 -19.81 -12.77 27.27
C ASN A 13 -18.77 -13.43 26.37
N THR A 14 -19.23 -14.08 25.31
CA THR A 14 -18.39 -14.28 24.15
C THR A 14 -18.14 -12.88 23.60
N ASN A 15 -17.01 -12.31 24.00
CA ASN A 15 -16.40 -11.28 23.21
C ASN A 15 -16.10 -11.96 21.87
N VAL A 16 -17.07 -11.86 20.96
CA VAL A 16 -16.80 -11.98 19.55
C VAL A 16 -15.87 -10.82 19.29
N PHE A 17 -14.57 -11.06 19.36
CA PHE A 17 -13.59 -10.25 18.68
C PHE A 17 -14.00 -10.39 17.21
N SER A 18 -14.84 -9.47 16.77
CA SER A 18 -14.92 -9.09 15.39
C SER A 18 -13.49 -8.68 15.07
N GLU A 19 -12.72 -9.56 14.42
CA GLU A 19 -11.65 -9.15 13.56
C GLU A 19 -12.33 -8.21 12.57
N GLU A 20 -12.34 -6.91 12.87
CA GLU A 20 -12.41 -5.90 11.84
C GLU A 20 -11.22 -6.22 10.95
N GLN A 21 -11.49 -6.99 9.90
CA GLN A 21 -10.62 -7.05 8.75
C GLN A 21 -10.29 -5.59 8.46
N ASN A 22 -9.05 -5.23 8.68
CA ASN A 22 -8.50 -3.91 8.43
C ASN A 22 -8.66 -3.70 6.91
N LYS A 23 -9.88 -3.32 6.52
CA LYS A 23 -10.17 -2.93 5.13
C LYS A 23 -9.28 -1.74 4.91
N SER A 24 -8.22 -1.92 4.15
CA SER A 24 -7.35 -0.82 3.77
C SER A 24 -8.17 0.14 2.93
N HIS A 25 -8.74 1.15 3.62
CA HIS A 25 -9.48 2.21 2.98
C HIS A 25 -8.48 3.12 2.30
N PHE A 26 -8.64 3.30 0.99
CA PHE A 26 -7.89 4.27 0.22
C PHE A 26 -8.72 5.54 0.05
N TYR A 27 -8.09 6.67 0.31
CA TYR A 27 -8.59 7.99 -0.05
C TYR A 27 -7.73 8.52 -1.19
N ILE A 28 -8.36 8.91 -2.31
CA ILE A 28 -7.65 9.35 -3.50
C ILE A 28 -8.25 10.66 -3.99
N VAL A 29 -7.41 11.64 -4.30
CA VAL A 29 -7.76 12.91 -4.96
C VAL A 29 -6.97 13.09 -6.23
N SER A 30 -7.57 13.71 -7.23
CA SER A 30 -6.98 14.00 -8.54
C SER A 30 -7.75 15.12 -9.24
N ASP A 31 -7.20 15.64 -10.32
CA ASP A 31 -7.89 16.64 -11.16
C ASP A 31 -9.01 15.99 -11.98
N LYS A 32 -8.87 14.72 -12.37
CA LYS A 32 -9.84 13.97 -13.20
C LYS A 32 -9.91 12.53 -12.77
N LEU A 33 -11.12 11.96 -12.80
CA LEU A 33 -11.40 10.55 -12.59
C LEU A 33 -12.14 9.99 -13.80
N ILE A 34 -11.67 8.84 -14.31
CA ILE A 34 -12.34 8.03 -15.32
C ILE A 34 -12.64 6.67 -14.71
N ILE A 35 -13.88 6.24 -14.81
CA ILE A 35 -14.32 4.91 -14.37
C ILE A 35 -14.71 4.10 -15.61
N THR A 36 -14.17 2.90 -15.73
CA THR A 36 -14.53 1.92 -16.76
C THR A 36 -15.18 0.72 -16.06
N GLU A 37 -16.30 0.26 -16.56
CA GLU A 37 -17.08 -0.80 -15.90
C GLU A 37 -16.65 -2.22 -16.33
N GLN A 38 -16.09 -2.37 -17.54
CA GLN A 38 -15.71 -3.68 -18.09
C GLN A 38 -14.36 -3.59 -18.84
N PRO A 39 -13.24 -4.00 -18.22
CA PRO A 39 -13.08 -4.40 -16.80
C PRO A 39 -13.26 -3.21 -15.87
N LEU A 40 -13.70 -3.48 -14.62
CA LEU A 40 -13.85 -2.41 -13.64
C LEU A 40 -12.48 -1.83 -13.29
N THR A 41 -12.30 -0.56 -13.62
CA THR A 41 -11.09 0.21 -13.31
C THR A 41 -11.45 1.64 -12.95
N SER A 42 -10.62 2.26 -12.12
CA SER A 42 -10.68 3.70 -11.84
C SER A 42 -9.33 4.32 -12.15
N GLU A 43 -9.34 5.33 -12.99
CA GLU A 43 -8.13 6.04 -13.42
C GLU A 43 -8.18 7.49 -12.94
N PHE A 44 -7.26 7.84 -12.06
CA PHE A 44 -7.07 9.16 -11.49
C PHE A 44 -5.94 9.87 -12.24
N ILE A 45 -6.16 11.08 -12.72
CA ILE A 45 -5.25 11.80 -13.60
C ILE A 45 -5.06 13.23 -13.08
N GLY A 46 -3.80 13.64 -13.00
CA GLY A 46 -3.37 15.00 -12.63
C GLY A 46 -3.31 15.20 -11.12
N ASN A 47 -2.15 15.62 -10.62
CA ASN A 47 -1.90 15.94 -9.21
C ASN A 47 -2.44 14.89 -8.24
N VAL A 48 -2.18 13.61 -8.56
CA VAL A 48 -2.81 12.52 -7.80
C VAL A 48 -2.14 12.34 -6.46
N TYR A 49 -2.95 12.33 -5.41
CA TYR A 49 -2.59 11.96 -4.06
C TYR A 49 -3.50 10.86 -3.58
N ALA A 50 -2.93 9.78 -3.06
CA ALA A 50 -3.66 8.70 -2.43
C ALA A 50 -3.06 8.37 -1.06
N ARG A 51 -3.87 7.87 -0.15
CA ARG A 51 -3.41 7.40 1.15
C ARG A 51 -4.21 6.21 1.65
N ASN A 52 -3.56 5.36 2.40
CA ASN A 52 -4.19 4.42 3.33
C ASN A 52 -3.72 4.73 4.77
N ALA A 53 -3.92 3.80 5.70
CA ALA A 53 -3.54 4.01 7.11
C ALA A 53 -2.03 4.23 7.32
N ILE A 54 -1.18 3.71 6.42
CA ILE A 54 0.27 3.62 6.63
C ILE A 54 1.06 4.42 5.59
N HIS A 55 0.56 4.45 4.34
CA HIS A 55 1.30 4.98 3.19
C HIS A 55 0.60 6.19 2.58
N HIS A 56 1.40 7.11 2.09
CA HIS A 56 0.98 8.22 1.22
C HIS A 56 1.61 8.03 -0.16
N PHE A 57 0.81 8.13 -1.19
CA PHE A 57 1.20 7.90 -2.58
C PHE A 57 0.97 9.14 -3.40
N TYR A 58 1.94 9.51 -4.22
CA TYR A 58 1.87 10.64 -5.13
C TYR A 58 2.29 10.20 -6.53
N GLY A 59 1.69 10.77 -7.55
CA GLY A 59 2.04 10.52 -8.94
C GLY A 59 1.23 11.40 -9.89
N ASN A 60 1.55 11.32 -11.18
CA ASN A 60 0.78 12.05 -12.18
C ASN A 60 -0.52 11.31 -12.54
N ARG A 61 -0.52 9.98 -12.37
CA ARG A 61 -1.64 9.13 -12.71
C ARG A 61 -1.64 7.91 -11.79
N ILE A 62 -2.82 7.54 -11.32
CA ILE A 62 -3.05 6.29 -10.57
C ILE A 62 -4.15 5.50 -11.26
N LEU A 63 -3.85 4.24 -11.58
CA LEU A 63 -4.82 3.27 -12.10
C LEU A 63 -5.12 2.26 -11.00
N VAL A 64 -6.40 2.10 -10.68
CA VAL A 64 -6.89 1.11 -9.72
C VAL A 64 -7.64 0.03 -10.48
N ASN A 65 -7.21 -1.22 -10.31
CA ASN A 65 -7.88 -2.40 -10.83
C ASN A 65 -8.61 -3.10 -9.69
N TYR A 66 -9.77 -3.65 -10.01
CA TYR A 66 -10.61 -4.37 -9.06
C TYR A 66 -10.75 -5.83 -9.47
N ASP A 67 -10.88 -6.69 -8.48
CA ASP A 67 -11.20 -8.10 -8.68
C ASP A 67 -12.69 -8.31 -9.03
N ASN A 68 -13.08 -9.57 -9.24
CA ASN A 68 -14.46 -9.93 -9.56
C ASN A 68 -15.45 -9.62 -8.43
N ASN A 69 -14.98 -9.42 -7.20
CA ASN A 69 -15.77 -9.04 -6.04
C ASN A 69 -15.80 -7.51 -5.81
N LYS A 70 -15.30 -6.73 -6.79
CA LYS A 70 -15.19 -5.26 -6.72
C LYS A 70 -14.28 -4.77 -5.58
N LYS A 71 -13.33 -5.59 -5.16
CA LYS A 71 -12.28 -5.19 -4.23
C LYS A 71 -11.05 -4.73 -5.00
N ILE A 72 -10.34 -3.75 -4.47
CA ILE A 72 -9.09 -3.29 -5.07
C ILE A 72 -8.08 -4.45 -5.07
N GLU A 73 -7.53 -4.76 -6.23
CA GLU A 73 -6.52 -5.80 -6.43
C GLU A 73 -5.15 -5.19 -6.68
N LEU A 74 -5.07 -4.23 -7.61
CA LEU A 74 -3.82 -3.58 -8.01
C LEU A 74 -3.97 -2.06 -8.03
N ILE A 75 -2.96 -1.37 -7.54
CA ILE A 75 -2.81 0.07 -7.70
C ILE A 75 -1.51 0.33 -8.45
N THR A 76 -1.60 0.96 -9.62
CA THR A 76 -0.44 1.34 -10.43
C THR A 76 -0.28 2.86 -10.43
N ILE A 77 0.90 3.34 -10.04
CA ILE A 77 1.25 4.75 -10.03
C ILE A 77 2.24 5.01 -11.17
N ILE A 78 1.99 6.02 -11.95
CA ILE A 78 2.74 6.31 -13.18
C ILE A 78 3.23 7.75 -13.17
N LYS A 79 4.53 7.90 -13.39
CA LYS A 79 5.29 9.16 -13.45
C LYS A 79 5.31 9.94 -12.14
N ASN A 80 6.47 10.44 -11.79
CA ASN A 80 6.72 11.24 -10.59
C ASN A 80 6.23 10.53 -9.32
N VAL A 81 6.52 9.22 -9.25
CA VAL A 81 6.14 8.41 -8.09
C VAL A 81 6.87 8.89 -6.85
N LYS A 82 6.12 9.17 -5.79
CA LYS A 82 6.62 9.34 -4.45
C LYS A 82 5.74 8.56 -3.50
N ILE A 83 6.35 7.69 -2.68
CA ILE A 83 5.68 6.95 -1.62
C ILE A 83 6.31 7.37 -0.30
N VAL A 84 5.49 7.72 0.68
CA VAL A 84 5.94 8.13 2.02
C VAL A 84 5.35 7.17 3.04
N ARG A 85 6.21 6.63 3.89
CA ARG A 85 5.85 5.80 5.03
C ARG A 85 6.74 6.15 6.23
N SER A 86 6.15 6.66 7.31
CA SER A 86 6.92 7.12 8.47
C SER A 86 8.02 8.11 8.07
N ASN A 87 9.29 7.74 8.29
CA ASN A 87 10.47 8.54 7.96
C ASN A 87 11.18 8.09 6.67
N GLU A 88 10.49 7.34 5.82
CA GLU A 88 11.00 6.81 4.56
C GLU A 88 10.27 7.45 3.38
N GLU A 89 11.03 7.93 2.41
CA GLU A 89 10.53 8.43 1.14
C GLU A 89 11.11 7.59 -0.01
N ILE A 90 10.25 7.10 -0.88
CA ILE A 90 10.60 6.28 -2.04
C ILE A 90 10.17 7.02 -3.29
N PHE A 91 11.07 7.14 -4.26
CA PHE A 91 10.83 7.79 -5.55
C PHE A 91 11.11 6.80 -6.68
N GLY A 92 10.43 6.97 -7.80
CA GLY A 92 10.60 6.19 -9.02
C GLY A 92 9.76 6.69 -10.17
N ASP A 93 9.82 5.97 -11.29
CA ASP A 93 9.04 6.32 -12.48
C ASP A 93 7.69 5.60 -12.50
N ARG A 94 7.62 4.43 -11.90
CA ARG A 94 6.43 3.60 -11.80
C ARG A 94 6.41 2.84 -10.49
N ALA A 95 5.24 2.68 -9.89
CA ALA A 95 5.04 1.77 -8.76
C ALA A 95 3.79 0.92 -8.97
N ILE A 96 3.84 -0.31 -8.49
CA ILE A 96 2.71 -1.24 -8.45
C ILE A 96 2.56 -1.70 -7.01
N TYR A 97 1.38 -1.51 -6.45
CA TYR A 97 0.99 -2.10 -5.19
C TYR A 97 0.00 -3.23 -5.47
N ASP A 98 0.44 -4.46 -5.24
CA ASP A 98 -0.40 -5.65 -5.30
C ASP A 98 -0.95 -5.92 -3.89
N LEU A 99 -2.26 -5.74 -3.72
CA LEU A 99 -2.91 -5.90 -2.43
C LEU A 99 -3.09 -7.37 -2.05
N LYS A 100 -3.15 -8.26 -3.05
CA LYS A 100 -3.29 -9.70 -2.83
C LYS A 100 -1.97 -10.33 -2.40
N LEU A 101 -0.88 -9.95 -3.06
CA LEU A 101 0.47 -10.41 -2.73
C LEU A 101 1.10 -9.58 -1.61
N GLU A 102 0.46 -8.50 -1.17
CA GLU A 102 0.96 -7.57 -0.16
C GLU A 102 2.39 -7.11 -0.43
N ASN A 103 2.65 -6.69 -1.67
CA ASN A 103 3.94 -6.16 -2.05
C ASN A 103 3.84 -4.85 -2.84
N ILE A 104 4.91 -4.07 -2.79
CA ILE A 104 5.07 -2.85 -3.58
C ILE A 104 6.33 -2.99 -4.42
N ILE A 105 6.21 -2.79 -5.73
CA ILE A 105 7.34 -2.79 -6.66
C ILE A 105 7.47 -1.38 -7.23
N VAL A 106 8.61 -0.75 -7.01
CA VAL A 106 8.96 0.55 -7.61
C VAL A 106 10.05 0.34 -8.64
N SER A 107 9.91 0.92 -9.81
CA SER A 107 10.84 0.77 -10.92
C SER A 107 11.14 2.10 -11.62
N GLY A 108 12.33 2.16 -12.22
CA GLY A 108 12.85 3.33 -12.93
C GLY A 108 13.35 4.41 -11.97
N ASN A 109 14.64 4.72 -12.05
CA ASN A 109 15.30 5.78 -11.28
C ASN A 109 14.96 5.75 -9.78
N VAL A 110 15.02 4.57 -9.19
CA VAL A 110 14.63 4.37 -7.79
C VAL A 110 15.58 5.10 -6.85
N LEU A 111 15.00 5.90 -5.97
CA LEU A 111 15.68 6.60 -4.89
C LEU A 111 14.91 6.37 -3.59
N VAL A 112 15.61 5.88 -2.56
CA VAL A 112 15.06 5.72 -1.21
C VAL A 112 15.83 6.64 -0.27
N LYS A 113 15.10 7.43 0.51
CA LYS A 113 15.65 8.27 1.58
C LYS A 113 15.08 7.83 2.91
N LYS A 114 15.93 7.59 3.88
CA LYS A 114 15.53 7.19 5.23
C LYS A 114 16.58 7.64 6.25
N ASN A 115 16.17 8.41 7.23
CA ASN A 115 17.05 8.87 8.32
C ASN A 115 18.35 9.56 7.85
N GLY A 116 18.33 10.25 6.71
CA GLY A 116 19.52 10.84 6.10
C GLY A 116 20.27 9.92 5.14
N ASP A 117 20.05 8.63 5.20
CA ASP A 117 20.60 7.67 4.25
C ASP A 117 19.93 7.79 2.89
N VAL A 118 20.69 7.52 1.85
CA VAL A 118 20.19 7.57 0.46
C VAL A 118 20.63 6.31 -0.28
N LEU A 119 19.64 5.56 -0.77
CA LEU A 119 19.85 4.38 -1.61
C LEU A 119 19.35 4.66 -3.02
N ARG A 120 20.09 4.18 -4.01
CA ARG A 120 19.70 4.26 -5.44
C ARG A 120 19.78 2.89 -6.09
N GLY A 121 18.86 2.66 -7.01
CA GLY A 121 18.80 1.45 -7.81
C GLY A 121 17.87 1.59 -9.00
N SER A 122 17.59 0.49 -9.67
CA SER A 122 16.69 0.43 -10.81
C SER A 122 15.32 -0.14 -10.44
N GLN A 123 15.26 -0.96 -9.39
CA GLN A 123 14.03 -1.55 -8.88
C GLN A 123 14.12 -1.71 -7.36
N LEU A 124 13.00 -1.44 -6.69
CA LEU A 124 12.79 -1.74 -5.27
C LEU A 124 11.58 -2.66 -5.16
N ILE A 125 11.71 -3.73 -4.37
CA ILE A 125 10.63 -4.65 -4.02
C ILE A 125 10.46 -4.58 -2.50
N VAL A 126 9.28 -4.20 -2.05
CA VAL A 126 8.90 -4.18 -0.62
C VAL A 126 7.91 -5.31 -0.40
N ASP A 127 8.29 -6.29 0.40
CA ASP A 127 7.43 -7.37 0.86
C ASP A 127 6.84 -6.97 2.22
N LEU A 128 5.55 -6.71 2.25
CA LEU A 128 4.86 -6.23 3.45
C LEU A 128 4.58 -7.37 4.44
N ILE A 129 4.45 -8.61 3.95
CA ILE A 129 4.23 -9.78 4.79
C ILE A 129 5.49 -10.08 5.62
N ASN A 130 6.63 -10.16 4.94
CA ASN A 130 7.91 -10.52 5.55
C ASN A 130 8.69 -9.30 6.07
N SER A 131 8.16 -8.09 5.88
CA SER A 131 8.83 -6.82 6.26
C SER A 131 10.24 -6.70 5.68
N THR A 132 10.43 -7.14 4.44
CA THR A 132 11.71 -7.07 3.75
C THR A 132 11.67 -6.10 2.57
N SER A 133 12.82 -5.48 2.27
CA SER A 133 12.99 -4.62 1.11
C SER A 133 14.24 -5.04 0.36
N THR A 134 14.09 -5.25 -0.94
CA THR A 134 15.19 -5.61 -1.84
C THR A 134 15.32 -4.53 -2.91
N ILE A 135 16.51 -3.93 -3.00
CA ILE A 135 16.84 -3.00 -4.07
C ILE A 135 17.78 -3.68 -5.08
N LYS A 136 17.52 -3.49 -6.35
CA LYS A 136 18.28 -4.07 -7.46
C LYS A 136 18.83 -2.97 -8.36
N GLY A 137 20.05 -3.17 -8.85
CA GLY A 137 20.59 -2.43 -9.98
C GLY A 137 20.19 -3.07 -11.32
N ASN A 138 20.71 -2.53 -12.40
CA ASN A 138 20.64 -3.10 -13.73
C ASN A 138 22.03 -3.11 -14.36
N LYS A 139 22.13 -3.50 -15.65
CA LYS A 139 23.41 -3.60 -16.37
C LYS A 139 24.20 -2.28 -16.37
N ASP A 140 23.51 -1.14 -16.34
CA ASP A 140 24.12 0.19 -16.48
C ASP A 140 24.25 0.93 -15.13
N LYS A 141 23.50 0.51 -14.11
CA LYS A 141 23.45 1.17 -12.79
C LYS A 141 23.47 0.14 -11.66
N GLN A 142 24.56 0.11 -10.91
CA GLN A 142 24.64 -0.67 -9.69
C GLN A 142 23.84 -0.01 -8.56
N VAL A 143 23.52 -0.81 -7.55
CA VAL A 143 22.96 -0.27 -6.31
C VAL A 143 24.02 0.58 -5.61
N SER A 144 23.64 1.77 -5.16
CA SER A 144 24.50 2.63 -4.37
C SER A 144 23.85 3.05 -3.07
N VAL A 145 24.65 3.16 -2.01
CA VAL A 145 24.19 3.58 -0.68
C VAL A 145 25.11 4.69 -0.19
N LYS A 146 24.51 5.80 0.26
CA LYS A 146 25.18 6.86 1.00
C LYS A 146 24.61 6.89 2.40
N VAL A 147 25.43 6.61 3.38
CA VAL A 147 25.05 6.59 4.80
C VAL A 147 25.36 7.95 5.42
N ALA A 148 24.41 8.49 6.18
CA ALA A 148 24.63 9.67 7.00
C ALA A 148 25.46 9.29 8.25
N ASN A 149 26.46 10.08 8.59
CA ASN A 149 27.25 9.94 9.82
C ASN A 149 26.70 10.89 10.88
#